data_505ec86ad6a4102c407336efee11b820
#
_entry.id   505ec86ad6a4102c407336efee11b820
#
_cell.length_a   1.000
_cell.length_b   1.000
_cell.length_c   1.000
_cell.angle_alpha   90.00
_cell.angle_beta   90.00
_cell.angle_gamma   90.00
#
_symmetry.space_group_name_H-M   'P 1'
#
loop_
_entity.id
_entity.type
_entity.pdbx_description
1 polymer ?
#
loop_
_entity_poly.entity_id
_entity_poly.type
_entity_poly.pdbx_seq_one_letter_code
_entity_poly.pdbx_strand_id
1 'polypeptide(L)'
;MSVHLQWFGLATFRLWEEGGLSLAMDPYSPPVVANACGIPDPAVLDFKIEADTVICSSLTDEAHSYVQAVEGYGQVINALDVAQGTIQPEINNELIYAVQAAEAPHHPEGPDDNALYAFKAGGLWILHMGDLGYGIGADELAPFAGRCDVLLALVGEHLTLRLEDLDPMIDILEPTWILPMHYNCPPITAGMTKLNGFLERRPQDPVVFVRNHTVTLPLPRVECSRPTIVVLEPAGYEATETF
;
A
#
# COMPACT_ATOMS: atom_id res chain seq x y z
N MET A 1 -6.08 12.12 16.97
CA MET A 1 -7.02 10.97 16.83
C MET A 1 -6.19 9.78 16.39
N SER A 2 -6.59 8.56 16.70
CA SER A 2 -5.89 7.35 16.25
C SER A 2 -6.49 6.88 14.93
N VAL A 3 -5.65 6.27 14.10
CA VAL A 3 -6.06 5.60 12.87
C VAL A 3 -5.65 4.13 12.95
N HIS A 4 -6.52 3.26 12.46
CA HIS A 4 -6.28 1.83 12.38
C HIS A 4 -5.95 1.47 10.94
N LEU A 5 -4.88 0.69 10.74
CA LEU A 5 -4.49 0.14 9.45
C LEU A 5 -4.48 -1.39 9.56
N GLN A 6 -5.21 -2.04 8.67
CA GLN A 6 -5.30 -3.49 8.53
C GLN A 6 -4.79 -3.89 7.15
N TRP A 7 -3.87 -4.86 7.09
CA TRP A 7 -3.29 -5.38 5.87
C TRP A 7 -3.94 -6.70 5.46
N PHE A 8 -4.36 -6.82 4.20
CA PHE A 8 -5.00 -8.02 3.65
C PHE A 8 -4.09 -8.85 2.74
N GLY A 9 -2.86 -8.41 2.52
CA GLY A 9 -1.92 -8.97 1.56
C GLY A 9 -1.74 -8.08 0.33
N LEU A 10 -0.68 -8.32 -0.45
CA LEU A 10 -0.29 -7.48 -1.57
C LEU A 10 -0.31 -5.99 -1.19
N ALA A 11 -0.97 -5.15 -2.01
CA ALA A 11 -1.15 -3.73 -1.78
C ALA A 11 -2.48 -3.40 -1.05
N THR A 12 -3.26 -4.41 -0.64
CA THR A 12 -4.60 -4.21 -0.08
C THR A 12 -4.58 -3.85 1.39
N PHE A 13 -5.09 -2.68 1.72
CA PHE A 13 -5.29 -2.22 3.09
C PHE A 13 -6.72 -1.76 3.34
N ARG A 14 -7.12 -1.86 4.61
CA ARG A 14 -8.24 -1.11 5.18
C ARG A 14 -7.69 -0.10 6.17
N LEU A 15 -8.21 1.11 6.15
CA LEU A 15 -7.97 2.14 7.15
C LEU A 15 -9.28 2.61 7.73
N TRP A 16 -9.33 2.87 9.04
CA TRP A 16 -10.50 3.49 9.65
C TRP A 16 -10.12 4.35 10.86
N GLU A 17 -10.98 5.32 11.14
CA GLU A 17 -11.00 6.13 12.36
C GLU A 17 -12.23 5.77 13.18
N GLU A 18 -12.14 5.78 14.51
CA GLU A 18 -13.31 5.48 15.35
C GLU A 18 -14.43 6.52 15.15
N GLY A 19 -15.58 6.06 14.66
CA GLY A 19 -16.75 6.89 14.40
C GLY A 19 -16.60 7.89 13.24
N GLY A 20 -15.60 7.69 12.38
CA GLY A 20 -15.27 8.55 11.27
C GLY A 20 -15.01 7.79 9.97
N LEU A 21 -14.00 8.23 9.24
CA LEU A 21 -13.56 7.71 7.96
C LEU A 21 -13.30 6.19 7.97
N SER A 22 -13.70 5.52 6.90
CA SER A 22 -13.34 4.14 6.61
C SER A 22 -13.01 3.97 5.12
N LEU A 23 -11.80 3.48 4.83
CA LEU A 23 -11.24 3.35 3.49
C LEU A 23 -10.80 1.92 3.21
N ALA A 24 -11.04 1.45 1.98
CA ALA A 24 -10.34 0.32 1.39
C ALA A 24 -9.36 0.83 0.32
N MET A 25 -8.14 0.30 0.30
CA MET A 25 -7.07 0.68 -0.62
C MET A 25 -6.65 -0.54 -1.43
N ASP A 26 -6.62 -0.39 -2.75
CA ASP A 26 -6.14 -1.37 -3.73
C ASP A 26 -6.59 -2.82 -3.45
N PRO A 27 -7.91 -3.10 -3.38
CA PRO A 27 -8.40 -4.44 -3.09
C PRO A 27 -8.03 -5.40 -4.23
N TYR A 28 -7.27 -6.47 -3.92
CA TYR A 28 -6.86 -7.44 -4.93
C TYR A 28 -8.00 -8.40 -5.32
N SER A 29 -7.91 -8.95 -6.54
CA SER A 29 -8.83 -9.98 -7.05
C SER A 29 -8.33 -11.38 -6.66
N PRO A 30 -9.03 -12.12 -5.75
CA PRO A 30 -8.63 -13.48 -5.40
C PRO A 30 -8.46 -14.42 -6.60
N PRO A 31 -9.34 -14.44 -7.63
CA PRO A 31 -9.12 -15.27 -8.80
C PRO A 31 -7.85 -14.92 -9.61
N VAL A 32 -7.56 -13.64 -9.79
CA VAL A 32 -6.38 -13.17 -10.54
C VAL A 32 -5.11 -13.55 -9.79
N VAL A 33 -5.05 -13.24 -8.48
CA VAL A 33 -3.90 -13.55 -7.63
C VAL A 33 -3.69 -15.05 -7.48
N ALA A 34 -4.75 -15.83 -7.30
CA ALA A 34 -4.66 -17.30 -7.22
C ALA A 34 -4.07 -17.89 -8.50
N ASN A 35 -4.50 -17.40 -9.68
CA ASN A 35 -3.95 -17.84 -10.96
C ASN A 35 -2.46 -17.49 -11.07
N ALA A 36 -2.05 -16.28 -10.71
CA ALA A 36 -0.66 -15.83 -10.76
C ALA A 36 0.25 -16.64 -9.81
N CYS A 37 -0.29 -17.06 -8.65
CA CYS A 37 0.43 -17.86 -7.65
C CYS A 37 0.32 -19.37 -7.85
N GLY A 38 -0.46 -19.84 -8.84
CA GLY A 38 -0.72 -21.26 -9.03
C GLY A 38 -1.54 -21.91 -7.92
N ILE A 39 -2.41 -21.14 -7.25
CA ILE A 39 -3.30 -21.60 -6.19
C ILE A 39 -4.55 -22.21 -6.82
N PRO A 40 -4.83 -23.53 -6.59
CA PRO A 40 -5.93 -24.21 -7.30
C PRO A 40 -7.33 -23.71 -6.90
N ASP A 41 -7.51 -23.31 -5.65
CA ASP A 41 -8.77 -22.81 -5.12
C ASP A 41 -8.63 -21.34 -4.71
N PRO A 42 -9.15 -20.39 -5.52
CA PRO A 42 -9.06 -18.97 -5.19
C PRO A 42 -9.82 -18.58 -3.92
N ALA A 43 -10.78 -19.40 -3.45
CA ALA A 43 -11.54 -19.11 -2.24
C ALA A 43 -10.68 -19.05 -0.97
N VAL A 44 -9.48 -19.63 -0.98
CA VAL A 44 -8.52 -19.50 0.14
C VAL A 44 -7.99 -18.07 0.31
N LEU A 45 -8.17 -17.23 -0.70
CA LEU A 45 -7.79 -15.81 -0.71
C LEU A 45 -8.99 -14.87 -0.58
N ASP A 46 -10.20 -15.39 -0.41
CA ASP A 46 -11.40 -14.56 -0.30
C ASP A 46 -11.37 -13.74 0.98
N PHE A 47 -11.73 -12.48 0.83
CA PHE A 47 -11.88 -11.55 1.96
C PHE A 47 -13.02 -10.57 1.68
N LYS A 48 -13.45 -9.87 2.75
CA LYS A 48 -14.41 -8.79 2.68
C LYS A 48 -13.91 -7.61 3.50
N ILE A 49 -14.05 -6.43 2.94
CA ILE A 49 -13.74 -5.16 3.60
C ILE A 49 -15.02 -4.35 3.71
N GLU A 50 -15.36 -3.89 4.90
CA GLU A 50 -16.40 -2.87 5.09
C GLU A 50 -15.71 -1.50 5.07
N ALA A 51 -16.09 -0.64 4.12
CA ALA A 51 -15.55 0.71 4.00
C ALA A 51 -16.53 1.66 3.31
N ASP A 52 -16.47 2.94 3.65
CA ASP A 52 -17.30 3.99 3.05
C ASP A 52 -16.76 4.44 1.69
N THR A 53 -15.44 4.35 1.50
CA THR A 53 -14.74 4.78 0.28
C THR A 53 -13.70 3.73 -0.13
N VAL A 54 -13.58 3.52 -1.43
CA VAL A 54 -12.50 2.73 -2.03
C VAL A 54 -11.58 3.67 -2.79
N ILE A 55 -10.26 3.52 -2.60
CA ILE A 55 -9.25 4.19 -3.41
C ILE A 55 -8.45 3.11 -4.11
N CYS A 56 -8.33 3.21 -5.44
CA CYS A 56 -7.45 2.36 -6.23
C CYS A 56 -6.36 3.20 -6.88
N SER A 57 -5.13 2.71 -6.89
CA SER A 57 -3.99 3.31 -7.60
C SER A 57 -4.28 3.45 -9.09
N SER A 58 -5.02 2.49 -9.64
CA SER A 58 -5.59 2.48 -10.98
C SER A 58 -6.87 1.65 -10.99
N LEU A 59 -7.80 1.94 -11.90
CA LEU A 59 -8.98 1.10 -12.16
C LEU A 59 -8.80 0.21 -13.41
N THR A 60 -7.67 0.29 -14.08
CA THR A 60 -7.36 -0.53 -15.27
C THR A 60 -6.74 -1.86 -14.91
N ASP A 61 -6.12 -1.99 -13.72
CA ASP A 61 -5.55 -3.23 -13.24
C ASP A 61 -6.53 -3.99 -12.33
N GLU A 62 -7.02 -5.14 -12.80
CA GLU A 62 -7.93 -6.00 -12.02
C GLU A 62 -7.25 -6.64 -10.79
N ALA A 63 -5.93 -6.73 -10.75
CA ALA A 63 -5.20 -7.26 -9.62
C ALA A 63 -5.31 -6.33 -8.39
N HIS A 64 -5.47 -5.03 -8.60
CA HIS A 64 -5.49 -4.00 -7.55
C HIS A 64 -6.76 -3.13 -7.50
N SER A 65 -7.80 -3.49 -8.27
CA SER A 65 -9.05 -2.71 -8.34
C SER A 65 -10.32 -3.54 -8.15
N TYR A 66 -10.24 -4.64 -7.42
CA TYR A 66 -11.39 -5.54 -7.19
C TYR A 66 -12.36 -4.98 -6.15
N VAL A 67 -13.08 -3.91 -6.52
CA VAL A 67 -14.04 -3.21 -5.64
C VAL A 67 -15.16 -4.11 -5.12
N GLN A 68 -15.42 -5.25 -5.76
CA GLN A 68 -16.41 -6.25 -5.32
C GLN A 68 -16.07 -6.91 -3.97
N ALA A 69 -14.81 -6.82 -3.53
CA ALA A 69 -14.41 -7.27 -2.20
C ALA A 69 -14.82 -6.28 -1.10
N VAL A 70 -15.29 -5.08 -1.47
CA VAL A 70 -15.64 -4.02 -0.50
C VAL A 70 -17.16 -3.88 -0.40
N GLU A 71 -17.67 -3.84 0.83
CA GLU A 71 -19.08 -3.67 1.13
C GLU A 71 -19.33 -2.29 1.77
N GLY A 72 -20.50 -1.70 1.50
CA GLY A 72 -20.95 -0.46 2.12
C GLY A 72 -20.42 0.83 1.49
N TYR A 73 -19.51 0.77 0.52
CA TYR A 73 -18.94 1.97 -0.07
C TYR A 73 -19.97 2.80 -0.87
N GLY A 74 -19.86 4.11 -0.71
CA GLY A 74 -20.62 5.10 -1.49
C GLY A 74 -19.78 5.79 -2.56
N GLN A 75 -18.45 5.61 -2.54
CA GLN A 75 -17.51 6.27 -3.45
C GLN A 75 -16.35 5.35 -3.84
N VAL A 76 -15.95 5.43 -5.11
CA VAL A 76 -14.70 4.86 -5.63
C VAL A 76 -13.86 6.00 -6.18
N ILE A 77 -12.61 6.09 -5.77
CA ILE A 77 -11.65 7.08 -6.22
C ILE A 77 -10.54 6.37 -7.00
N ASN A 78 -10.37 6.75 -8.28
CA ASN A 78 -9.23 6.37 -9.08
C ASN A 78 -8.09 7.38 -8.82
N ALA A 79 -7.02 6.96 -8.18
CA ALA A 79 -5.88 7.83 -7.89
C ALA A 79 -5.19 8.33 -9.17
N LEU A 80 -5.25 7.55 -10.25
CA LEU A 80 -4.75 7.97 -11.56
C LEU A 80 -5.50 9.20 -12.09
N ASP A 81 -6.83 9.26 -11.92
CA ASP A 81 -7.63 10.44 -12.31
C ASP A 81 -7.27 11.68 -11.46
N VAL A 82 -6.92 11.46 -10.17
CA VAL A 82 -6.42 12.53 -9.29
C VAL A 82 -5.07 13.04 -9.80
N ALA A 83 -4.14 12.14 -10.13
CA ALA A 83 -2.82 12.49 -10.65
C ALA A 83 -2.89 13.24 -11.98
N GLN A 84 -3.87 12.89 -12.83
CA GLN A 84 -4.13 13.57 -14.11
C GLN A 84 -4.91 14.89 -13.96
N GLY A 85 -5.36 15.21 -12.74
CA GLY A 85 -6.12 16.44 -12.46
C GLY A 85 -7.56 16.43 -13.01
N THR A 86 -8.10 15.27 -13.36
CA THR A 86 -9.48 15.12 -13.87
C THR A 86 -10.51 15.16 -12.75
N ILE A 87 -10.11 14.77 -11.54
CA ILE A 87 -10.90 14.86 -10.30
C ILE A 87 -10.04 15.46 -9.16
N GLN A 88 -10.69 16.08 -8.18
CA GLN A 88 -10.05 16.57 -6.95
C GLN A 88 -10.88 16.18 -5.73
N PRO A 89 -10.88 14.91 -5.35
CA PRO A 89 -11.64 14.44 -4.22
C PRO A 89 -11.00 14.86 -2.89
N GLU A 90 -11.83 14.94 -1.86
CA GLU A 90 -11.40 15.20 -0.49
C GLU A 90 -11.72 14.01 0.42
N ILE A 91 -10.85 13.77 1.39
CA ILE A 91 -11.06 12.88 2.52
C ILE A 91 -10.91 13.71 3.79
N ASN A 92 -11.91 13.70 4.67
CA ASN A 92 -11.93 14.53 5.90
C ASN A 92 -11.69 16.04 5.62
N ASN A 93 -12.21 16.57 4.54
CA ASN A 93 -12.01 17.95 4.06
C ASN A 93 -10.54 18.29 3.69
N GLU A 94 -9.73 17.29 3.42
CA GLU A 94 -8.36 17.47 2.92
C GLU A 94 -8.25 16.83 1.53
N LEU A 95 -7.54 17.50 0.62
CA LEU A 95 -7.31 16.98 -0.73
C LEU A 95 -6.47 15.71 -0.72
N ILE A 96 -6.76 14.82 -1.65
CA ILE A 96 -5.88 13.71 -2.00
C ILE A 96 -4.83 14.25 -2.97
N TYR A 97 -3.58 13.88 -2.75
CA TYR A 97 -2.46 14.13 -3.66
C TYR A 97 -2.09 12.84 -4.36
N ALA A 98 -1.84 12.89 -5.65
CA ALA A 98 -1.41 11.72 -6.41
C ALA A 98 -0.35 12.09 -7.44
N VAL A 99 0.49 11.12 -7.78
CA VAL A 99 1.53 11.21 -8.81
C VAL A 99 1.38 10.02 -9.74
N GLN A 100 1.24 10.31 -11.03
CA GLN A 100 1.11 9.34 -12.09
C GLN A 100 2.43 8.57 -12.28
N ALA A 101 2.34 7.27 -12.44
CA ALA A 101 3.45 6.37 -12.66
C ALA A 101 2.96 5.12 -13.43
N ALA A 102 3.77 4.06 -13.49
CA ALA A 102 3.38 2.80 -14.11
C ALA A 102 3.87 1.60 -13.27
N GLU A 103 3.21 0.47 -13.40
CA GLU A 103 3.66 -0.82 -12.84
C GLU A 103 5.02 -1.25 -13.40
N ALA A 104 5.24 -1.01 -14.69
CA ALA A 104 6.50 -1.31 -15.33
C ALA A 104 6.81 -0.28 -16.43
N PRO A 105 8.10 0.05 -16.69
CA PRO A 105 8.49 1.02 -17.73
C PRO A 105 7.96 0.71 -19.13
N HIS A 106 7.51 -0.51 -19.36
CA HIS A 106 7.04 -1.03 -20.65
C HIS A 106 5.78 -1.88 -20.50
N HIS A 107 4.84 -1.48 -19.63
CA HIS A 107 3.59 -2.20 -19.46
C HIS A 107 2.81 -2.26 -20.79
N PRO A 108 2.19 -3.42 -21.16
CA PRO A 108 1.50 -3.58 -22.45
C PRO A 108 0.31 -2.64 -22.64
N GLU A 109 -0.32 -2.20 -21.54
CA GLU A 109 -1.52 -1.36 -21.55
C GLU A 109 -1.22 0.13 -21.48
N GLY A 110 0.05 0.50 -21.28
CA GLY A 110 0.51 1.90 -21.26
C GLY A 110 1.50 2.19 -20.15
N PRO A 111 2.28 3.26 -20.29
CA PRO A 111 3.31 3.61 -19.32
C PRO A 111 2.76 4.28 -18.05
N ASP A 112 1.47 4.61 -17.95
CA ASP A 112 0.92 5.49 -16.91
C ASP A 112 -0.35 4.89 -16.31
N ASP A 113 -0.26 3.64 -15.87
CA ASP A 113 -1.36 2.82 -15.40
C ASP A 113 -1.41 2.67 -13.87
N ASN A 114 -0.55 3.36 -13.14
CA ASN A 114 -0.50 3.39 -11.69
C ASN A 114 -0.42 4.83 -11.16
N ALA A 115 -0.83 5.06 -9.93
CA ALA A 115 -0.56 6.30 -9.21
C ALA A 115 -0.20 6.02 -7.74
N LEU A 116 0.87 6.68 -7.29
CA LEU A 116 1.11 6.85 -5.86
C LEU A 116 0.12 7.89 -5.36
N TYR A 117 -0.42 7.69 -4.16
CA TYR A 117 -1.35 8.66 -3.59
C TYR A 117 -1.17 8.87 -2.10
N ALA A 118 -1.43 10.08 -1.65
CA ALA A 118 -1.38 10.46 -0.24
C ALA A 118 -2.66 11.16 0.19
N PHE A 119 -3.14 10.84 1.39
CA PHE A 119 -4.30 11.44 2.03
C PHE A 119 -4.07 11.55 3.53
N LYS A 120 -4.90 12.37 4.20
CA LYS A 120 -4.78 12.61 5.64
C LYS A 120 -5.86 11.88 6.41
N ALA A 121 -5.46 11.09 7.40
CA ALA A 121 -6.35 10.38 8.32
C ALA A 121 -5.77 10.36 9.74
N GLY A 122 -6.58 10.56 10.77
CA GLY A 122 -6.14 10.60 12.17
C GLY A 122 -5.11 11.69 12.48
N GLY A 123 -4.97 12.68 11.60
CA GLY A 123 -3.92 13.71 11.67
C GLY A 123 -2.60 13.30 11.03
N LEU A 124 -2.48 12.09 10.47
CA LEU A 124 -1.30 11.55 9.79
C LEU A 124 -1.48 11.57 8.28
N TRP A 125 -0.42 11.83 7.55
CA TRP A 125 -0.35 11.64 6.10
C TRP A 125 0.02 10.19 5.79
N ILE A 126 -0.86 9.50 5.07
CA ILE A 126 -0.67 8.12 4.63
C ILE A 126 -0.35 8.16 3.14
N LEU A 127 0.81 7.65 2.74
CA LEU A 127 1.21 7.52 1.35
C LEU A 127 1.19 6.06 0.95
N HIS A 128 0.43 5.74 -0.08
CA HIS A 128 0.35 4.43 -0.70
C HIS A 128 1.09 4.44 -2.04
N MET A 129 1.98 3.48 -2.27
CA MET A 129 2.81 3.42 -3.48
C MET A 129 2.09 2.78 -4.69
N GLY A 130 0.83 2.32 -4.50
CA GLY A 130 0.15 1.55 -5.53
C GLY A 130 0.91 0.28 -5.87
N ASP A 131 1.14 0.05 -7.16
CA ASP A 131 1.96 -1.05 -7.69
C ASP A 131 3.11 -0.53 -8.58
N LEU A 132 3.82 0.48 -8.09
CA LEU A 132 4.92 1.16 -8.78
C LEU A 132 6.02 0.19 -9.21
N GLY A 133 6.38 0.19 -10.50
CA GLY A 133 7.35 -0.74 -11.10
C GLY A 133 8.79 -0.25 -11.20
N TYR A 134 9.06 1.02 -10.88
CA TYR A 134 10.39 1.64 -10.99
C TYR A 134 10.56 2.80 -10.02
N GLY A 135 11.82 3.17 -9.75
CA GLY A 135 12.13 4.32 -8.91
C GLY A 135 11.79 5.65 -9.57
N ILE A 136 11.20 6.57 -8.82
CA ILE A 136 10.93 7.95 -9.23
C ILE A 136 11.72 8.93 -8.37
N GLY A 137 12.04 10.08 -8.95
CA GLY A 137 12.96 11.04 -8.35
C GLY A 137 12.30 12.11 -7.49
N ALA A 138 13.13 12.99 -6.94
CA ALA A 138 12.68 14.06 -6.04
C ALA A 138 11.69 15.03 -6.69
N ASP A 139 11.84 15.31 -7.98
CA ASP A 139 10.95 16.23 -8.70
C ASP A 139 9.53 15.65 -8.83
N GLU A 140 9.44 14.33 -9.09
CA GLU A 140 8.15 13.62 -9.20
C GLU A 140 7.52 13.42 -7.81
N LEU A 141 8.35 13.17 -6.76
CA LEU A 141 7.89 13.02 -5.38
C LEU A 141 7.56 14.35 -4.68
N ALA A 142 7.87 15.50 -5.29
CA ALA A 142 7.65 16.82 -4.70
C ALA A 142 6.21 17.07 -4.19
N PRO A 143 5.13 16.57 -4.81
CA PRO A 143 3.77 16.71 -4.29
C PRO A 143 3.58 16.07 -2.91
N PHE A 144 4.43 15.09 -2.53
CA PHE A 144 4.37 14.40 -1.24
C PHE A 144 5.28 15.00 -0.16
N ALA A 145 6.02 16.08 -0.47
CA ALA A 145 6.89 16.74 0.52
C ALA A 145 6.08 17.17 1.76
N GLY A 146 6.48 16.65 2.94
CA GLY A 146 5.77 16.86 4.20
C GLY A 146 4.40 16.19 4.30
N ARG A 147 4.10 15.21 3.41
CA ARG A 147 2.84 14.45 3.35
C ARG A 147 3.08 12.95 3.37
N CYS A 148 4.03 12.48 4.17
CA CYS A 148 4.33 11.06 4.32
C CYS A 148 4.73 10.77 5.77
N ASP A 149 3.76 10.71 6.70
CA ASP A 149 4.02 10.20 8.04
C ASP A 149 4.09 8.67 8.04
N VAL A 150 3.27 8.03 7.21
CA VAL A 150 3.18 6.58 7.02
C VAL A 150 3.36 6.24 5.56
N LEU A 151 4.34 5.41 5.25
CA LEU A 151 4.59 4.88 3.91
C LEU A 151 4.15 3.42 3.83
N LEU A 152 3.19 3.10 2.96
CA LEU A 152 2.85 1.75 2.57
C LEU A 152 3.78 1.37 1.41
N ALA A 153 4.85 0.63 1.72
CA ALA A 153 6.03 0.47 0.86
C ALA A 153 6.07 -0.89 0.17
N LEU A 154 6.24 -0.89 -1.15
CA LEU A 154 6.47 -2.09 -1.96
C LEU A 154 7.86 -2.67 -1.70
N VAL A 155 7.94 -3.92 -1.22
CA VAL A 155 9.25 -4.51 -0.87
C VAL A 155 9.49 -5.88 -1.51
N GLY A 156 8.63 -6.34 -2.40
CA GLY A 156 8.70 -7.67 -3.00
C GLY A 156 9.48 -7.78 -4.30
N GLU A 157 9.90 -6.68 -4.91
CA GLU A 157 10.75 -6.57 -6.13
C GLU A 157 10.21 -7.24 -7.40
N HIS A 158 9.25 -8.17 -7.31
CA HIS A 158 8.70 -8.84 -8.48
C HIS A 158 7.52 -8.04 -9.02
N LEU A 159 7.58 -7.69 -10.31
CA LEU A 159 6.63 -6.81 -10.99
C LEU A 159 6.51 -5.39 -10.39
N THR A 160 7.19 -5.13 -9.30
CA THR A 160 7.26 -3.83 -8.62
C THR A 160 8.69 -3.32 -8.59
N LEU A 161 8.91 -2.09 -8.09
CA LEU A 161 10.21 -1.46 -8.03
C LEU A 161 11.22 -2.30 -7.22
N ARG A 162 12.51 -2.12 -7.53
CA ARG A 162 13.60 -2.76 -6.80
C ARG A 162 13.85 -2.07 -5.47
N LEU A 163 14.34 -2.82 -4.49
CA LEU A 163 14.72 -2.26 -3.18
C LEU A 163 15.82 -1.19 -3.30
N GLU A 164 16.71 -1.30 -4.30
CA GLU A 164 17.74 -0.28 -4.57
C GLU A 164 17.16 1.07 -5.02
N ASP A 165 15.97 1.05 -5.66
CA ASP A 165 15.24 2.24 -6.07
C ASP A 165 14.32 2.75 -4.95
N LEU A 166 13.84 1.87 -4.07
CA LEU A 166 13.01 2.24 -2.92
C LEU A 166 13.78 3.05 -1.87
N ASP A 167 15.04 2.68 -1.59
CA ASP A 167 15.85 3.34 -0.55
C ASP A 167 15.96 4.87 -0.76
N PRO A 168 16.31 5.39 -1.97
CA PRO A 168 16.33 6.83 -2.22
C PRO A 168 14.96 7.51 -2.06
N MET A 169 13.88 6.80 -2.42
CA MET A 169 12.52 7.34 -2.26
C MET A 169 12.15 7.50 -0.79
N ILE A 170 12.50 6.53 0.06
CA ILE A 170 12.31 6.63 1.52
C ILE A 170 13.09 7.82 2.08
N ASP A 171 14.31 8.04 1.61
CA ASP A 171 15.16 9.15 2.07
C ASP A 171 14.59 10.53 1.63
N ILE A 172 13.90 10.60 0.48
CA ILE A 172 13.22 11.81 0.00
C ILE A 172 11.91 12.06 0.77
N LEU A 173 11.14 10.98 1.02
CA LEU A 173 9.81 11.07 1.64
C LEU A 173 9.86 11.25 3.15
N GLU A 174 10.96 10.84 3.80
CA GLU A 174 11.21 10.95 5.24
C GLU A 174 10.04 10.43 6.12
N PRO A 175 9.50 9.23 5.89
CA PRO A 175 8.37 8.72 6.67
C PRO A 175 8.74 8.51 8.14
N THR A 176 7.76 8.61 9.03
CA THR A 176 7.93 8.19 10.43
C THR A 176 7.77 6.68 10.59
N TRP A 177 6.82 6.10 9.86
CA TRP A 177 6.54 4.67 9.86
C TRP A 177 6.52 4.13 8.43
N ILE A 178 7.11 2.95 8.25
CA ILE A 178 7.07 2.18 6.99
C ILE A 178 6.32 0.89 7.26
N LEU A 179 5.23 0.65 6.54
CA LEU A 179 4.53 -0.62 6.52
C LEU A 179 4.89 -1.34 5.22
N PRO A 180 5.74 -2.38 5.28
CA PRO A 180 6.06 -3.19 4.11
C PRO A 180 4.83 -3.90 3.57
N MET A 181 4.68 -3.89 2.24
CA MET A 181 3.62 -4.57 1.53
C MET A 181 4.14 -5.24 0.26
N HIS A 182 3.28 -6.03 -0.41
CA HIS A 182 3.55 -6.64 -1.71
C HIS A 182 4.85 -7.46 -1.73
N TYR A 183 5.03 -8.35 -0.76
CA TYR A 183 6.17 -9.26 -0.67
C TYR A 183 5.70 -10.71 -0.52
N ASN A 184 6.62 -11.65 -0.73
CA ASN A 184 6.34 -13.08 -0.60
C ASN A 184 5.84 -13.40 0.80
N CYS A 185 4.56 -13.74 0.89
CA CYS A 185 3.86 -14.16 2.09
C CYS A 185 2.93 -15.32 1.74
N PRO A 186 3.38 -16.58 1.83
CA PRO A 186 2.61 -17.74 1.37
C PRO A 186 1.21 -17.81 1.99
N PRO A 187 0.18 -18.18 1.19
CA PRO A 187 0.26 -18.77 -0.15
C PRO A 187 0.51 -17.78 -1.30
N ILE A 188 0.43 -16.46 -1.09
CA ILE A 188 0.71 -15.47 -2.12
C ILE A 188 2.22 -15.33 -2.27
N THR A 189 2.76 -15.81 -3.38
CA THR A 189 4.20 -15.82 -3.66
C THR A 189 4.55 -15.13 -4.98
N ALA A 190 3.90 -15.47 -6.08
CA ALA A 190 4.02 -14.89 -7.43
C ALA A 190 5.45 -14.45 -7.83
N GLY A 191 6.49 -15.16 -7.36
CA GLY A 191 7.89 -14.79 -7.63
C GLY A 191 8.46 -13.64 -6.80
N MET A 192 7.69 -13.05 -5.89
CA MET A 192 8.13 -11.96 -5.01
C MET A 192 9.25 -12.39 -4.06
N THR A 193 10.12 -11.44 -3.70
CA THR A 193 11.12 -11.64 -2.65
C THR A 193 10.50 -11.58 -1.27
N LYS A 194 11.19 -12.21 -0.29
CA LYS A 194 10.77 -12.19 1.12
C LYS A 194 11.08 -10.84 1.76
N LEU A 195 10.36 -10.49 2.82
CA LEU A 195 10.58 -9.30 3.64
C LEU A 195 12.03 -9.11 4.12
N ASN A 196 12.74 -10.24 4.37
CA ASN A 196 14.11 -10.20 4.87
C ASN A 196 15.05 -9.37 3.98
N GLY A 197 14.89 -9.41 2.65
CA GLY A 197 15.70 -8.59 1.74
C GLY A 197 15.61 -7.10 2.04
N PHE A 198 14.41 -6.60 2.35
CA PHE A 198 14.19 -5.22 2.76
C PHE A 198 14.80 -4.92 4.14
N LEU A 199 14.57 -5.79 5.13
CA LEU A 199 15.10 -5.59 6.49
C LEU A 199 16.64 -5.60 6.53
N GLU A 200 17.30 -6.45 5.75
CA GLU A 200 18.76 -6.53 5.64
C GLU A 200 19.37 -5.27 5.04
N ARG A 201 18.66 -4.57 4.17
CA ARG A 201 19.11 -3.28 3.61
C ARG A 201 18.98 -2.13 4.61
N ARG A 202 18.11 -2.26 5.61
CA ARG A 202 17.82 -1.23 6.62
C ARG A 202 18.13 -1.69 8.06
N PRO A 203 19.35 -2.19 8.34
CA PRO A 203 19.67 -2.86 9.60
C PRO A 203 19.69 -1.92 10.82
N GLN A 204 19.62 -0.60 10.59
CA GLN A 204 19.60 0.40 11.66
C GLN A 204 18.22 0.97 11.93
N ASP A 205 17.22 0.64 11.09
CA ASP A 205 15.86 1.09 11.28
C ASP A 205 15.18 0.19 12.32
N PRO A 206 14.52 0.76 13.35
CA PRO A 206 13.78 -0.03 14.31
C PRO A 206 12.69 -0.85 13.64
N VAL A 207 12.52 -2.12 14.05
CA VAL A 207 11.49 -3.02 13.52
C VAL A 207 10.52 -3.40 14.62
N VAL A 208 9.23 -3.23 14.38
CA VAL A 208 8.13 -3.67 15.25
C VAL A 208 7.33 -4.74 14.52
N PHE A 209 7.40 -5.99 14.99
CA PHE A 209 6.53 -7.07 14.54
C PHE A 209 5.23 -7.04 15.37
N VAL A 210 4.14 -6.61 14.76
CA VAL A 210 2.85 -6.43 15.45
C VAL A 210 2.21 -7.77 15.82
N ARG A 211 2.52 -8.85 15.10
CA ARG A 211 1.92 -10.19 15.30
C ARG A 211 0.40 -10.17 15.21
N ASN A 212 -0.11 -9.31 14.34
CA ASN A 212 -1.52 -9.12 14.05
C ASN A 212 -1.64 -8.50 12.65
N HIS A 213 -2.82 -8.56 12.08
CA HIS A 213 -3.15 -7.92 10.81
C HIS A 213 -3.50 -6.42 10.93
N THR A 214 -3.62 -5.91 12.15
CA THR A 214 -4.03 -4.52 12.41
C THR A 214 -3.06 -3.81 13.34
N VAL A 215 -2.71 -2.58 12.99
CA VAL A 215 -1.98 -1.65 13.87
C VAL A 215 -2.80 -0.38 14.10
N THR A 216 -2.67 0.19 15.30
CA THR A 216 -3.21 1.50 15.64
C THR A 216 -2.07 2.52 15.67
N LEU A 217 -2.16 3.58 14.86
CA LEU A 217 -1.20 4.66 14.80
C LEU A 217 -1.77 5.95 15.46
N PRO A 218 -0.89 6.80 16.00
CA PRO A 218 0.57 6.68 16.04
C PRO A 218 1.04 5.65 17.06
N LEU A 219 2.06 4.89 16.68
CA LEU A 219 2.83 4.11 17.65
C LEU A 219 3.76 5.04 18.45
N PRO A 220 4.17 4.66 19.69
CA PRO A 220 5.24 5.36 20.38
C PRO A 220 6.47 5.46 19.47
N ARG A 221 6.99 6.69 19.29
CA ARG A 221 8.23 6.88 18.53
C ARG A 221 9.39 6.25 19.29
N VAL A 222 10.18 5.45 18.58
CA VAL A 222 11.50 5.10 19.06
C VAL A 222 12.32 6.39 19.00
N GLU A 223 13.11 6.69 20.02
CA GLU A 223 13.98 7.86 20.06
C GLU A 223 15.15 7.71 19.07
N CYS A 224 14.85 7.79 17.78
CA CYS A 224 15.84 7.83 16.71
C CYS A 224 15.31 8.69 15.55
N SER A 225 16.23 9.18 14.73
CA SER A 225 15.90 9.97 13.52
C SER A 225 15.50 9.10 12.32
N ARG A 226 15.38 7.78 12.50
CA ARG A 226 15.08 6.82 11.44
C ARG A 226 13.62 6.40 11.47
N PRO A 227 13.05 6.03 10.32
CA PRO A 227 11.72 5.48 10.27
C PRO A 227 11.63 4.16 11.05
N THR A 228 10.47 3.90 11.65
CA THR A 228 10.19 2.59 12.25
C THR A 228 9.49 1.71 11.23
N ILE A 229 10.05 0.54 10.96
CA ILE A 229 9.43 -0.48 10.11
C ILE A 229 8.40 -1.24 10.95
N VAL A 230 7.14 -1.25 10.51
CA VAL A 230 6.01 -1.88 11.20
C VAL A 230 5.50 -3.04 10.36
N VAL A 231 5.75 -4.26 10.81
CA VAL A 231 5.42 -5.49 10.08
C VAL A 231 4.10 -6.07 10.59
N LEU A 232 3.14 -6.22 9.68
CA LEU A 232 1.83 -6.83 9.92
C LEU A 232 1.78 -8.25 9.38
N GLU A 233 0.84 -9.04 9.90
CA GLU A 233 0.40 -10.29 9.29
C GLU A 233 -0.79 -10.03 8.37
N PRO A 234 -0.97 -10.76 7.26
CA PRO A 234 -2.10 -10.52 6.37
C PRO A 234 -3.43 -11.01 7.00
N ALA A 235 -4.50 -10.24 6.81
CA ALA A 235 -5.86 -10.60 7.24
C ALA A 235 -6.63 -11.40 6.18
N GLY A 236 -6.23 -11.32 4.91
CA GLY A 236 -6.94 -11.94 3.79
C GLY A 236 -6.75 -13.45 3.68
N TYR A 237 -5.79 -14.03 4.40
CA TYR A 237 -5.47 -15.46 4.38
C TYR A 237 -4.57 -15.84 5.56
N GLU A 238 -4.48 -17.14 5.87
CA GLU A 238 -3.51 -17.65 6.86
C GLU A 238 -2.14 -17.80 6.21
N ALA A 239 -1.17 -17.00 6.63
CA ALA A 239 0.22 -17.16 6.20
C ALA A 239 0.79 -18.47 6.72
N THR A 240 1.34 -19.29 5.82
CA THR A 240 1.91 -20.60 6.16
C THR A 240 3.34 -20.52 6.69
N GLU A 241 4.02 -19.42 6.49
CA GLU A 241 5.34 -19.11 7.05
C GLU A 241 5.30 -17.74 7.73
N THR A 242 5.54 -17.72 9.02
CA THR A 242 5.83 -16.50 9.77
C THR A 242 7.34 -16.21 9.66
N PHE A 243 7.72 -15.00 9.35
CA PHE A 243 9.04 -14.37 9.16
C PHE A 243 10.19 -15.03 9.88
#